data_abe4ba8e33ae266a385a1e63fda2a392
#
_entry.id   abe4ba8e33ae266a385a1e63fda2a392
#
_cell.length_a   1.000
_cell.length_b   1.000
_cell.length_c   1.000
_cell.angle_alpha   90.00
_cell.angle_beta   90.00
_cell.angle_gamma   90.00
#
_symmetry.space_group_name_H-M   'P 1'
#
loop_
_entity.id
_entity.type
_entity.pdbx_description
1 polymer ?
#
loop_
_entity_poly.entity_id
_entity_poly.type
_entity_poly.pdbx_seq_one_letter_code
_entity_poly.pdbx_strand_id
1 'polypeptide(L)'
;KYLTNLALSQVGITVPASLFLLDKAQLEDFRLNFPVIVKPNFEGSSKGITSDSICADKVALEKTVSRLLAEYPSGLLIEEFITGLDVTVPYIEKVGVLEPAHYEFDNCDAEHPIYDYDLKQNRPDDVRVICPAKVDEKTKRLLTKFTKLALRRLGVRDFARVDFRVDKSGHPVLIEVNALPSLEPGAAIYLGAAEKGLDNVPDVLDAILKSALKRKPPTPKNSKKRVPKFGLVYNLRRRASTLDRDEEAEFDSETTVNALAQAISEAGYPVTTLEATPELAGNLGGIDIVFNIAEGLKGRYRESQVPALLELLDIEFTGSEAGPLAVCHDKGLAKRLVRQAGFLTPDFQVVQSCKGLNAEKFRYPVIVKPVAEGSSKGILPRSVVSTPQELTALVKE
;
A
#
# COMPACT_ATOMS: atom_id res chain seq x y z
N LYS A 1 -7.70 -3.04 0.61
CA LYS A 1 -8.44 -2.29 1.64
C LYS A 1 -9.43 -3.18 2.40
N TYR A 2 -10.38 -3.83 1.73
CA TYR A 2 -11.40 -4.66 2.37
C TYR A 2 -10.82 -5.74 3.30
N LEU A 3 -9.83 -6.51 2.83
CA LEU A 3 -9.17 -7.54 3.64
C LEU A 3 -8.42 -6.97 4.85
N THR A 4 -7.81 -5.81 4.69
CA THR A 4 -7.16 -5.09 5.79
C THR A 4 -8.18 -4.73 6.86
N ASN A 5 -9.32 -4.14 6.47
CA ASN A 5 -10.40 -3.78 7.38
C ASN A 5 -10.95 -5.01 8.13
N LEU A 6 -11.18 -6.12 7.42
CA LEU A 6 -11.61 -7.38 8.05
C LEU A 6 -10.60 -7.88 9.08
N ALA A 7 -9.32 -7.91 8.75
CA ALA A 7 -8.28 -8.39 9.65
C ALA A 7 -8.14 -7.52 10.91
N LEU A 8 -8.33 -6.21 10.76
CA LEU A 8 -8.17 -5.26 11.86
C LEU A 8 -9.41 -5.16 12.75
N SER A 9 -10.61 -5.31 12.19
CA SER A 9 -11.85 -5.36 13.00
C SER A 9 -11.84 -6.54 13.98
N GLN A 10 -11.27 -7.67 13.60
CA GLN A 10 -11.13 -8.88 14.43
C GLN A 10 -10.27 -8.68 15.69
N VAL A 11 -9.41 -7.67 15.71
CA VAL A 11 -8.58 -7.34 16.86
C VAL A 11 -9.05 -6.10 17.63
N GLY A 12 -10.30 -5.66 17.36
CA GLY A 12 -10.96 -4.56 18.09
C GLY A 12 -10.51 -3.16 17.63
N ILE A 13 -10.01 -3.04 16.40
CA ILE A 13 -9.82 -1.73 15.77
C ILE A 13 -11.11 -1.37 15.04
N THR A 14 -11.61 -0.17 15.30
CA THR A 14 -12.79 0.34 14.61
C THR A 14 -12.44 0.65 13.16
N VAL A 15 -13.18 0.05 12.23
CA VAL A 15 -13.13 0.29 10.79
C VAL A 15 -14.52 0.65 10.30
N PRO A 16 -14.71 1.32 9.14
CA PRO A 16 -16.04 1.59 8.60
C PRO A 16 -16.80 0.32 8.30
N ALA A 17 -18.11 0.32 8.52
CA ALA A 17 -18.97 -0.71 7.97
C ALA A 17 -18.83 -0.67 6.44
N SER A 18 -18.65 -1.83 5.81
CA SER A 18 -18.25 -1.86 4.40
C SER A 18 -18.88 -3.01 3.64
N LEU A 19 -19.06 -2.79 2.34
CA LEU A 19 -19.50 -3.77 1.35
C LEU A 19 -18.44 -3.82 0.23
N PHE A 20 -17.89 -4.99 -0.02
CA PHE A 20 -17.06 -5.22 -1.20
C PHE A 20 -17.95 -5.67 -2.35
N LEU A 21 -17.88 -4.96 -3.47
CA LEU A 21 -18.79 -5.10 -4.60
C LEU A 21 -18.00 -5.40 -5.89
N LEU A 22 -18.38 -6.47 -6.57
CA LEU A 22 -17.85 -6.88 -7.87
C LEU A 22 -18.87 -6.67 -8.99
N ASP A 23 -20.17 -6.61 -8.65
CA ASP A 23 -21.25 -6.45 -9.58
C ASP A 23 -22.31 -5.50 -8.98
N LYS A 24 -22.89 -4.66 -9.84
CA LYS A 24 -23.96 -3.74 -9.45
C LYS A 24 -25.17 -4.46 -8.83
N ALA A 25 -25.48 -5.69 -9.25
CA ALA A 25 -26.58 -6.48 -8.71
C ALA A 25 -26.44 -6.71 -7.17
N GLN A 26 -25.22 -6.71 -6.65
CA GLN A 26 -24.97 -6.83 -5.21
C GLN A 26 -25.48 -5.63 -4.40
N LEU A 27 -25.88 -4.53 -5.05
CA LEU A 27 -26.54 -3.40 -4.38
C LEU A 27 -27.98 -3.73 -3.90
N GLU A 28 -28.59 -4.82 -4.35
CA GLU A 28 -29.87 -5.30 -3.83
C GLU A 28 -29.77 -5.65 -2.33
N ASP A 29 -28.60 -6.15 -1.90
CA ASP A 29 -28.31 -6.47 -0.51
C ASP A 29 -27.66 -5.32 0.28
N PHE A 30 -27.65 -4.11 -0.28
CA PHE A 30 -27.05 -2.95 0.38
C PHE A 30 -27.80 -2.59 1.68
N ARG A 31 -27.03 -2.45 2.79
CA ARG A 31 -27.58 -2.19 4.14
C ARG A 31 -26.80 -1.14 4.93
N LEU A 32 -25.82 -0.45 4.28
CA LEU A 32 -25.04 0.59 4.95
C LEU A 32 -25.84 1.88 5.09
N ASN A 33 -25.47 2.69 6.08
CA ASN A 33 -26.08 4.01 6.28
C ASN A 33 -25.41 5.06 5.39
N PHE A 34 -26.23 5.95 4.82
CA PHE A 34 -25.71 7.10 4.07
C PHE A 34 -25.26 8.24 5.00
N PRO A 35 -24.30 9.08 4.57
CA PRO A 35 -23.59 8.99 3.32
C PRO A 35 -22.56 7.85 3.30
N VAL A 36 -22.28 7.34 2.10
CA VAL A 36 -21.25 6.30 1.88
C VAL A 36 -20.20 6.81 0.91
N ILE A 37 -18.99 6.28 1.00
CA ILE A 37 -17.92 6.53 0.02
C ILE A 37 -17.68 5.28 -0.81
N VAL A 38 -17.61 5.45 -2.14
CA VAL A 38 -17.27 4.40 -3.09
C VAL A 38 -15.85 4.60 -3.58
N LYS A 39 -15.02 3.59 -3.46
CA LYS A 39 -13.61 3.64 -3.87
C LYS A 39 -13.13 2.34 -4.48
N PRO A 40 -12.20 2.38 -5.45
CA PRO A 40 -11.56 1.18 -5.95
C PRO A 40 -10.83 0.45 -4.81
N ASN A 41 -11.08 -0.86 -4.68
CA ASN A 41 -10.53 -1.63 -3.54
C ASN A 41 -9.02 -1.80 -3.62
N PHE A 42 -8.47 -1.89 -4.84
CA PHE A 42 -7.08 -2.27 -5.08
C PHE A 42 -6.17 -1.10 -5.50
N GLU A 43 -6.72 0.11 -5.63
CA GLU A 43 -5.97 1.31 -6.01
C GLU A 43 -5.41 2.05 -4.79
N GLY A 44 -4.24 2.68 -4.99
CA GLY A 44 -3.62 3.61 -4.05
C GLY A 44 -3.75 5.07 -4.48
N SER A 45 -3.13 5.99 -3.75
CA SER A 45 -2.99 7.41 -4.08
C SER A 45 -4.29 8.13 -4.46
N SER A 46 -5.40 7.76 -3.84
CA SER A 46 -6.76 8.28 -4.11
C SER A 46 -7.26 8.09 -5.56
N LYS A 47 -6.64 7.23 -6.36
CA LYS A 47 -7.11 6.94 -7.73
C LYS A 47 -8.57 6.50 -7.72
N GLY A 48 -9.36 7.10 -8.61
CA GLY A 48 -10.79 6.86 -8.72
C GLY A 48 -11.63 7.46 -7.59
N ILE A 49 -11.05 8.20 -6.67
CA ILE A 49 -11.75 8.90 -5.59
C ILE A 49 -11.83 10.39 -5.95
N THR A 50 -13.04 10.89 -6.07
CA THR A 50 -13.39 12.28 -6.34
C THR A 50 -14.47 12.73 -5.36
N SER A 51 -14.87 14.00 -5.39
CA SER A 51 -16.02 14.50 -4.61
C SER A 51 -17.29 13.67 -4.84
N ASP A 52 -17.53 13.23 -6.09
CA ASP A 52 -18.67 12.37 -6.45
C ASP A 52 -18.58 10.94 -5.88
N SER A 53 -17.46 10.57 -5.27
CA SER A 53 -17.33 9.27 -4.62
C SER A 53 -18.08 9.20 -3.29
N ILE A 54 -18.45 10.34 -2.70
CA ILE A 54 -19.32 10.41 -1.52
C ILE A 54 -20.77 10.48 -2.01
N CYS A 55 -21.53 9.46 -1.68
CA CYS A 55 -22.91 9.30 -2.11
C CYS A 55 -23.84 9.56 -0.92
N ALA A 56 -24.72 10.56 -1.04
CA ALA A 56 -25.68 10.92 -0.01
C ALA A 56 -26.92 10.01 -0.01
N ASP A 57 -27.19 9.34 -1.12
CA ASP A 57 -28.38 8.51 -1.32
C ASP A 57 -28.12 7.36 -2.30
N LYS A 58 -29.14 6.53 -2.48
CA LYS A 58 -29.10 5.36 -3.36
C LYS A 58 -28.90 5.71 -4.83
N VAL A 59 -29.46 6.83 -5.29
CA VAL A 59 -29.37 7.26 -6.71
C VAL A 59 -27.94 7.66 -7.04
N ALA A 60 -27.32 8.46 -6.18
CA ALA A 60 -25.92 8.84 -6.30
C ALA A 60 -25.00 7.59 -6.24
N LEU A 61 -25.29 6.67 -5.31
CA LEU A 61 -24.55 5.41 -5.16
C LEU A 61 -24.60 4.57 -6.45
N GLU A 62 -25.78 4.33 -7.01
CA GLU A 62 -25.95 3.53 -8.22
C GLU A 62 -25.24 4.13 -9.44
N LYS A 63 -25.27 5.46 -9.58
CA LYS A 63 -24.56 6.21 -10.62
C LYS A 63 -23.05 6.06 -10.46
N THR A 64 -22.53 6.29 -9.24
CA THR A 64 -21.09 6.23 -8.94
C THR A 64 -20.55 4.83 -9.09
N VAL A 65 -21.26 3.82 -8.59
CA VAL A 65 -20.89 2.41 -8.76
C VAL A 65 -20.84 2.03 -10.23
N SER A 66 -21.85 2.41 -11.04
CA SER A 66 -21.87 2.11 -12.49
C SER A 66 -20.66 2.70 -13.21
N ARG A 67 -20.29 3.94 -12.91
CA ARG A 67 -19.11 4.63 -13.47
C ARG A 67 -17.82 3.94 -13.04
N LEU A 68 -17.64 3.75 -11.73
CA LEU A 68 -16.40 3.21 -11.18
C LEU A 68 -16.19 1.73 -11.51
N LEU A 69 -17.24 0.90 -11.60
CA LEU A 69 -17.09 -0.49 -12.05
C LEU A 69 -16.63 -0.60 -13.49
N ALA A 70 -17.06 0.32 -14.36
CA ALA A 70 -16.60 0.35 -15.75
C ALA A 70 -15.10 0.69 -15.85
N GLU A 71 -14.60 1.53 -14.96
CA GLU A 71 -13.21 1.96 -14.93
C GLU A 71 -12.32 1.03 -14.07
N TYR A 72 -12.88 0.49 -12.96
CA TYR A 72 -12.19 -0.38 -12.00
C TYR A 72 -12.91 -1.71 -11.80
N PRO A 73 -12.92 -2.60 -12.82
CA PRO A 73 -13.69 -3.85 -12.79
C PRO A 73 -13.18 -4.87 -11.75
N SER A 74 -12.02 -4.63 -11.16
CA SER A 74 -11.47 -5.49 -10.10
C SER A 74 -12.26 -5.44 -8.80
N GLY A 75 -13.20 -4.49 -8.68
CA GLY A 75 -14.12 -4.38 -7.55
C GLY A 75 -13.98 -3.09 -6.77
N LEU A 76 -15.10 -2.69 -6.21
CA LEU A 76 -15.25 -1.48 -5.42
C LEU A 76 -15.43 -1.83 -3.94
N LEU A 77 -14.96 -0.94 -3.10
CA LEU A 77 -15.25 -0.92 -1.68
C LEU A 77 -16.21 0.23 -1.41
N ILE A 78 -17.39 -0.08 -0.89
CA ILE A 78 -18.36 0.90 -0.40
C ILE A 78 -18.24 0.90 1.11
N GLU A 79 -18.04 2.05 1.71
CA GLU A 79 -17.92 2.21 3.15
C GLU A 79 -18.84 3.32 3.65
N GLU A 80 -19.39 3.14 4.86
CA GLU A 80 -20.02 4.27 5.55
C GLU A 80 -19.02 5.42 5.67
N PHE A 81 -19.42 6.60 5.23
CA PHE A 81 -18.56 7.77 5.28
C PHE A 81 -18.50 8.35 6.68
N ILE A 82 -17.34 8.35 7.27
CA ILE A 82 -17.13 8.88 8.61
C ILE A 82 -16.92 10.40 8.51
N THR A 83 -17.91 11.17 8.90
CA THR A 83 -17.78 12.63 8.97
C THR A 83 -16.87 13.02 10.12
N GLY A 84 -15.81 13.79 9.83
CA GLY A 84 -14.85 14.21 10.83
C GLY A 84 -13.52 14.62 10.24
N LEU A 85 -12.47 14.56 11.04
CA LEU A 85 -11.13 15.01 10.68
C LEU A 85 -10.33 13.88 10.02
N ASP A 86 -9.68 14.17 8.89
CA ASP A 86 -8.71 13.26 8.28
C ASP A 86 -7.39 13.32 9.04
N VAL A 87 -7.04 12.24 9.73
CA VAL A 87 -5.83 12.14 10.55
C VAL A 87 -4.93 11.04 10.02
N THR A 88 -3.66 11.37 9.87
CA THR A 88 -2.62 10.44 9.45
C THR A 88 -1.61 10.25 10.59
N VAL A 89 -1.25 8.99 10.85
CA VAL A 89 -0.34 8.62 11.96
C VAL A 89 0.87 7.90 11.40
N PRO A 90 2.01 8.60 11.28
CA PRO A 90 3.25 7.98 10.82
C PRO A 90 3.87 7.10 11.91
N TYR A 91 4.71 6.18 11.47
CA TYR A 91 5.43 5.25 12.32
C TYR A 91 6.83 4.99 11.80
N ILE A 92 7.80 4.97 12.70
CA ILE A 92 9.16 4.47 12.46
C ILE A 92 9.47 3.49 13.59
N GLU A 93 9.79 2.24 13.26
CA GLU A 93 9.89 1.15 14.25
C GLU A 93 10.85 1.47 15.39
N LYS A 94 12.00 2.09 15.09
CA LYS A 94 13.00 2.47 16.09
C LYS A 94 12.51 3.58 17.03
N VAL A 95 11.67 4.50 16.54
CA VAL A 95 11.16 5.66 17.27
C VAL A 95 9.82 5.36 17.92
N GLY A 96 9.02 4.54 17.26
CA GLY A 96 7.64 4.23 17.61
C GLY A 96 6.63 4.99 16.79
N VAL A 97 5.42 5.13 17.31
CA VAL A 97 4.38 5.95 16.67
C VAL A 97 4.79 7.41 16.80
N LEU A 98 4.83 8.10 15.68
CA LEU A 98 5.16 9.52 15.60
C LEU A 98 3.93 10.37 15.93
N GLU A 99 4.12 11.68 15.95
CA GLU A 99 3.03 12.62 16.24
C GLU A 99 2.00 12.56 15.12
N PRO A 100 0.70 12.40 15.42
CA PRO A 100 -0.35 12.46 14.42
C PRO A 100 -0.42 13.82 13.73
N ALA A 101 -0.69 13.81 12.43
CA ALA A 101 -0.98 15.01 11.66
C ALA A 101 -2.40 14.93 11.09
N HIS A 102 -2.98 16.06 10.70
CA HIS A 102 -4.26 16.09 10.00
C HIS A 102 -4.17 16.97 8.76
N TYR A 103 -5.12 16.77 7.84
CA TYR A 103 -5.22 17.56 6.61
C TYR A 103 -6.24 18.68 6.78
N GLU A 104 -5.85 19.89 6.39
CA GLU A 104 -6.75 21.03 6.15
C GLU A 104 -6.82 21.30 4.66
N PHE A 105 -8.03 21.54 4.16
CA PHE A 105 -8.27 21.77 2.75
C PHE A 105 -8.72 23.22 2.55
N ASP A 106 -7.90 24.00 1.83
CA ASP A 106 -8.23 25.36 1.43
C ASP A 106 -9.03 25.31 0.12
N ASN A 107 -9.90 26.30 -0.11
CA ASN A 107 -10.73 26.40 -1.31
C ASN A 107 -11.56 25.15 -1.66
N CYS A 108 -12.01 24.43 -0.64
CA CYS A 108 -12.85 23.25 -0.81
C CYS A 108 -14.26 23.57 -0.31
N ASP A 109 -15.18 23.82 -1.26
CA ASP A 109 -16.60 24.10 -0.96
C ASP A 109 -17.42 22.82 -0.69
N ALA A 110 -16.76 21.66 -0.59
CA ALA A 110 -17.46 20.39 -0.38
C ALA A 110 -17.97 20.28 1.05
N GLU A 111 -19.23 19.86 1.21
CA GLU A 111 -19.85 19.54 2.50
C GLU A 111 -19.04 18.47 3.29
N HIS A 112 -18.34 17.64 2.55
CA HIS A 112 -17.53 16.52 3.06
C HIS A 112 -16.15 16.49 2.40
N PRO A 113 -15.21 17.38 2.81
CA PRO A 113 -13.90 17.42 2.20
C PRO A 113 -13.12 16.12 2.44
N ILE A 114 -12.46 15.64 1.39
CA ILE A 114 -11.58 14.46 1.39
C ILE A 114 -10.30 14.76 0.61
N TYR A 115 -9.21 14.11 0.98
CA TYR A 115 -7.96 14.18 0.22
C TYR A 115 -8.06 13.30 -1.03
N ASP A 116 -8.77 13.80 -2.04
CA ASP A 116 -9.06 13.09 -3.27
C ASP A 116 -7.91 13.15 -4.29
N TYR A 117 -8.15 12.57 -5.47
CA TYR A 117 -7.15 12.51 -6.53
C TYR A 117 -6.83 13.89 -7.11
N ASP A 118 -7.84 14.77 -7.26
CA ASP A 118 -7.66 16.12 -7.82
C ASP A 118 -6.79 16.99 -6.91
N LEU A 119 -7.09 17.00 -5.61
CA LEU A 119 -6.27 17.70 -4.62
C LEU A 119 -4.83 17.20 -4.60
N LYS A 120 -4.61 15.89 -4.79
CA LYS A 120 -3.25 15.31 -4.80
C LYS A 120 -2.44 15.66 -6.04
N GLN A 121 -3.07 15.69 -7.21
CA GLN A 121 -2.36 15.81 -8.49
C GLN A 121 -2.36 17.22 -9.07
N ASN A 122 -3.49 17.91 -8.95
CA ASN A 122 -3.72 19.18 -9.66
C ASN A 122 -3.70 20.39 -8.72
N ARG A 123 -3.99 20.19 -7.43
CA ARG A 123 -4.16 21.26 -6.44
C ARG A 123 -3.43 20.97 -5.12
N PRO A 124 -2.16 20.54 -5.14
CA PRO A 124 -1.43 20.20 -3.91
C PRO A 124 -1.28 21.38 -2.94
N ASP A 125 -1.25 22.62 -3.45
CA ASP A 125 -1.14 23.85 -2.65
C ASP A 125 -2.41 24.17 -1.84
N ASP A 126 -3.56 23.56 -2.21
CA ASP A 126 -4.81 23.71 -1.46
C ASP A 126 -4.89 22.73 -0.25
N VAL A 127 -3.85 21.96 -0.01
CA VAL A 127 -3.80 20.99 1.09
C VAL A 127 -2.68 21.32 2.05
N ARG A 128 -3.04 21.56 3.30
CA ARG A 128 -2.06 21.78 4.38
C ARG A 128 -2.03 20.59 5.34
N VAL A 129 -0.83 20.12 5.63
CA VAL A 129 -0.61 19.09 6.66
C VAL A 129 -0.26 19.80 7.96
N ILE A 130 -1.11 19.64 8.96
CA ILE A 130 -0.94 20.26 10.28
C ILE A 130 -0.49 19.19 11.27
N CYS A 131 0.65 19.40 11.89
CA CYS A 131 1.21 18.57 12.94
C CYS A 131 1.62 19.47 14.14
N PRO A 132 1.24 19.13 15.36
CA PRO A 132 0.35 18.04 15.80
C PRO A 132 -1.09 18.16 15.31
N ALA A 133 -1.76 17.00 15.16
CA ALA A 133 -3.18 16.99 14.81
C ALA A 133 -4.03 17.65 15.91
N LYS A 134 -5.06 18.42 15.50
CA LYS A 134 -6.00 19.10 16.41
C LYS A 134 -7.01 18.11 17.02
N VAL A 135 -6.52 17.20 17.85
CA VAL A 135 -7.32 16.21 18.57
C VAL A 135 -7.02 16.25 20.06
N ASP A 136 -7.94 15.79 20.89
CA ASP A 136 -7.72 15.71 22.34
C ASP A 136 -6.76 14.54 22.72
N GLU A 137 -6.26 14.57 23.94
CA GLU A 137 -5.30 13.57 24.45
C GLU A 137 -5.89 12.15 24.49
N LYS A 138 -7.20 11.99 24.69
CA LYS A 138 -7.88 10.68 24.67
C LYS A 138 -7.85 10.10 23.27
N THR A 139 -8.22 10.89 22.27
CA THR A 139 -8.19 10.55 20.84
C THR A 139 -6.76 10.21 20.40
N LYS A 140 -5.76 11.02 20.78
CA LYS A 140 -4.35 10.78 20.49
C LYS A 140 -3.86 9.43 21.04
N ARG A 141 -4.25 9.08 22.26
CA ARG A 141 -3.94 7.76 22.85
C ARG A 141 -4.58 6.61 22.08
N LEU A 142 -5.82 6.76 21.61
CA LEU A 142 -6.50 5.75 20.78
C LEU A 142 -5.83 5.60 19.42
N LEU A 143 -5.50 6.70 18.73
CA LEU A 143 -4.74 6.69 17.47
C LEU A 143 -3.43 5.94 17.63
N THR A 144 -2.66 6.26 18.68
CA THR A 144 -1.40 5.57 18.98
C THR A 144 -1.60 4.06 19.24
N LYS A 145 -2.62 3.72 20.02
CA LYS A 145 -2.96 2.32 20.34
C LYS A 145 -3.33 1.54 19.08
N PHE A 146 -4.24 2.09 18.27
CA PHE A 146 -4.73 1.42 17.06
C PHE A 146 -3.63 1.28 16.01
N THR A 147 -2.79 2.30 15.82
CA THR A 147 -1.62 2.24 14.95
C THR A 147 -0.68 1.10 15.35
N LYS A 148 -0.27 1.02 16.62
CA LYS A 148 0.60 -0.06 17.11
C LYS A 148 -0.02 -1.44 16.90
N LEU A 149 -1.32 -1.58 17.18
CA LEU A 149 -2.01 -2.85 17.05
C LEU A 149 -2.14 -3.27 15.59
N ALA A 150 -2.50 -2.34 14.69
CA ALA A 150 -2.61 -2.59 13.26
C ALA A 150 -1.27 -3.05 12.66
N LEU A 151 -0.19 -2.31 12.91
CA LEU A 151 1.12 -2.62 12.37
C LEU A 151 1.66 -3.96 12.86
N ARG A 152 1.47 -4.28 14.16
CA ARG A 152 1.82 -5.59 14.70
C ARG A 152 1.02 -6.72 14.05
N ARG A 153 -0.29 -6.53 13.88
CA ARG A 153 -1.18 -7.56 13.32
C ARG A 153 -0.87 -7.85 11.86
N LEU A 154 -0.49 -6.83 11.10
CA LEU A 154 -0.15 -6.94 9.68
C LEU A 154 1.33 -7.30 9.44
N GLY A 155 2.16 -7.38 10.48
CA GLY A 155 3.59 -7.66 10.35
C GLY A 155 4.39 -6.54 9.65
N VAL A 156 3.91 -5.30 9.71
CA VAL A 156 4.59 -4.15 9.09
C VAL A 156 5.82 -3.76 9.88
N ARG A 157 6.92 -3.55 9.17
CA ARG A 157 8.25 -3.25 9.76
C ARG A 157 8.81 -1.93 9.25
N ASP A 158 9.83 -1.44 9.94
CA ASP A 158 10.67 -0.28 9.66
C ASP A 158 9.91 1.05 9.68
N PHE A 159 8.99 1.28 8.76
CA PHE A 159 8.19 2.50 8.69
C PHE A 159 6.84 2.27 8.04
N ALA A 160 5.87 3.09 8.40
CA ALA A 160 4.51 3.00 7.88
C ALA A 160 3.72 4.29 8.13
N ARG A 161 2.53 4.35 7.56
CA ARG A 161 1.53 5.37 7.84
C ARG A 161 0.16 4.71 7.96
N VAL A 162 -0.58 5.10 8.99
CA VAL A 162 -1.95 4.63 9.20
C VAL A 162 -2.89 5.82 9.14
N ASP A 163 -3.88 5.75 8.27
CA ASP A 163 -4.83 6.82 8.00
C ASP A 163 -6.16 6.53 8.71
N PHE A 164 -6.68 7.55 9.38
CA PHE A 164 -7.91 7.51 10.18
C PHE A 164 -8.85 8.64 9.81
N ARG A 165 -10.14 8.43 10.05
CA ARG A 165 -11.08 9.52 10.25
C ARG A 165 -11.45 9.57 11.74
N VAL A 166 -11.35 10.76 12.32
CA VAL A 166 -11.75 11.01 13.71
C VAL A 166 -13.12 11.64 13.67
N ASP A 167 -14.13 10.95 14.20
CA ASP A 167 -15.49 11.42 14.23
C ASP A 167 -15.70 12.61 15.21
N LYS A 168 -16.89 13.19 15.20
CA LYS A 168 -17.23 14.33 16.07
C LYS A 168 -17.17 14.00 17.58
N SER A 169 -17.18 12.74 17.95
CA SER A 169 -17.01 12.29 19.34
C SER A 169 -15.55 12.09 19.75
N GLY A 170 -14.61 12.30 18.81
CA GLY A 170 -13.19 12.05 19.01
C GLY A 170 -12.80 10.57 18.87
N HIS A 171 -13.67 9.71 18.31
CA HIS A 171 -13.36 8.31 18.12
C HIS A 171 -12.66 8.08 16.78
N PRO A 172 -11.44 7.48 16.75
CA PRO A 172 -10.74 7.20 15.51
C PRO A 172 -11.27 5.93 14.84
N VAL A 173 -11.58 6.04 13.57
CA VAL A 173 -11.96 4.95 12.67
C VAL A 173 -10.85 4.78 11.64
N LEU A 174 -10.24 3.60 11.58
CA LEU A 174 -9.12 3.32 10.68
C LEU A 174 -9.62 3.15 9.25
N ILE A 175 -8.99 3.86 8.32
CA ILE A 175 -9.35 3.86 6.90
C ILE A 175 -8.38 3.05 6.06
N GLU A 176 -7.06 3.23 6.29
CA GLU A 176 -6.02 2.56 5.49
C GLU A 176 -4.72 2.39 6.26
N VAL A 177 -3.96 1.34 5.92
CA VAL A 177 -2.58 1.12 6.38
C VAL A 177 -1.66 1.14 5.17
N ASN A 178 -0.74 2.09 5.14
CA ASN A 178 0.27 2.24 4.10
C ASN A 178 1.61 1.70 4.62
N ALA A 179 2.00 0.52 4.17
CA ALA A 179 3.26 -0.13 4.56
C ALA A 179 4.48 0.44 3.84
N LEU A 180 4.26 1.17 2.74
CA LEU A 180 5.24 1.97 2.00
C LEU A 180 4.66 3.37 1.75
N PRO A 181 4.63 4.24 2.78
CA PRO A 181 4.14 5.61 2.60
C PRO A 181 5.14 6.43 1.81
N SER A 182 4.65 7.50 1.16
CA SER A 182 5.51 8.48 0.48
C SER A 182 6.57 9.03 1.43
N LEU A 183 7.79 9.10 0.93
CA LEU A 183 8.96 9.77 1.53
C LEU A 183 9.30 11.08 0.81
N GLU A 184 8.37 11.64 0.05
CA GLU A 184 8.53 12.97 -0.56
C GLU A 184 8.75 14.04 0.51
N PRO A 185 9.54 15.07 0.23
CA PRO A 185 9.70 16.21 1.13
C PRO A 185 8.33 16.82 1.49
N GLY A 186 8.11 17.11 2.77
CA GLY A 186 6.82 17.62 3.26
C GLY A 186 5.78 16.55 3.62
N ALA A 187 6.07 15.26 3.40
CA ALA A 187 5.17 14.19 3.85
C ALA A 187 5.00 14.19 5.37
N ALA A 188 3.84 13.76 5.84
CA ALA A 188 3.46 13.75 7.27
C ALA A 188 4.47 13.02 8.17
N ILE A 189 5.25 12.07 7.62
CA ILE A 189 6.27 11.36 8.39
C ILE A 189 7.36 12.30 8.90
N TYR A 190 7.77 13.30 8.10
CA TYR A 190 8.77 14.26 8.52
C TYR A 190 8.25 15.22 9.57
N LEU A 191 7.01 15.71 9.42
CA LEU A 191 6.37 16.59 10.40
C LEU A 191 6.19 15.88 11.75
N GLY A 192 5.65 14.65 11.73
CA GLY A 192 5.49 13.86 12.95
C GLY A 192 6.82 13.43 13.58
N ALA A 193 7.88 13.29 12.79
CA ALA A 193 9.22 12.97 13.27
C ALA A 193 9.92 14.18 13.92
N ALA A 194 9.70 15.39 13.39
CA ALA A 194 10.23 16.62 13.96
C ALA A 194 9.76 16.82 15.42
N GLU A 195 8.51 16.49 15.72
CA GLU A 195 7.96 16.48 17.11
C GLU A 195 8.65 15.46 18.04
N LYS A 196 9.50 14.60 17.47
CA LYS A 196 10.34 13.63 18.20
C LYS A 196 11.84 13.96 18.13
N GLY A 197 12.19 15.16 17.63
CA GLY A 197 13.56 15.61 17.49
C GLY A 197 14.31 15.03 16.27
N LEU A 198 13.58 14.60 15.25
CA LEU A 198 14.13 14.21 13.95
C LEU A 198 13.77 15.30 12.93
N ASP A 199 14.57 16.37 12.91
CA ASP A 199 14.18 17.66 12.32
C ASP A 199 14.40 17.75 10.80
N ASN A 200 15.02 16.72 10.19
CA ASN A 200 15.35 16.75 8.77
C ASN A 200 15.19 15.35 8.13
N VAL A 201 15.20 15.31 6.81
CA VAL A 201 15.06 14.05 6.03
C VAL A 201 16.15 13.03 6.38
N PRO A 202 17.45 13.40 6.44
CA PRO A 202 18.52 12.49 6.85
C PRO A 202 18.27 11.80 8.20
N ASP A 203 17.81 12.52 9.23
CA ASP A 203 17.54 11.94 10.54
C ASP A 203 16.43 10.90 10.51
N VAL A 204 15.37 11.16 9.73
CA VAL A 204 14.25 10.23 9.53
C VAL A 204 14.72 8.97 8.81
N LEU A 205 15.48 9.12 7.72
CA LEU A 205 16.04 7.98 6.99
C LEU A 205 17.03 7.19 7.83
N ASP A 206 17.89 7.85 8.61
CA ASP A 206 18.79 7.18 9.55
C ASP A 206 18.02 6.35 10.58
N ALA A 207 16.90 6.88 11.10
CA ALA A 207 16.05 6.14 12.03
C ALA A 207 15.42 4.89 11.38
N ILE A 208 14.96 4.99 10.13
CA ILE A 208 14.44 3.85 9.35
C ILE A 208 15.54 2.82 9.12
N LEU A 209 16.71 3.25 8.65
CA LEU A 209 17.85 2.38 8.40
C LEU A 209 18.33 1.68 9.68
N LYS A 210 18.37 2.39 10.80
CA LYS A 210 18.71 1.82 12.10
C LYS A 210 17.66 0.80 12.60
N SER A 211 16.42 0.85 12.14
CA SER A 211 15.42 -0.19 12.42
C SER A 211 15.82 -1.50 11.74
N ALA A 212 16.20 -1.46 10.47
CA ALA A 212 16.67 -2.63 9.72
C ALA A 212 17.97 -3.20 10.33
N LEU A 213 18.92 -2.34 10.71
CA LEU A 213 20.19 -2.75 11.33
C LEU A 213 20.04 -3.49 12.66
N LYS A 214 18.98 -3.21 13.43
CA LYS A 214 18.73 -3.91 14.71
C LYS A 214 18.42 -5.40 14.54
N ARG A 215 18.04 -5.83 13.36
CA ARG A 215 17.77 -7.26 13.07
C ARG A 215 19.04 -8.09 12.93
N LYS A 216 20.20 -7.45 12.82
CA LYS A 216 21.50 -8.15 12.80
C LYS A 216 21.75 -8.90 14.10
N PRO A 217 22.16 -10.20 14.05
CA PRO A 217 22.77 -10.83 15.21
C PRO A 217 23.99 -10.02 15.64
N PRO A 218 24.29 -9.96 16.97
CA PRO A 218 25.42 -9.15 17.44
C PRO A 218 26.71 -9.64 16.81
N THR A 219 27.34 -8.81 16.00
CA THR A 219 28.68 -9.06 15.47
C THR A 219 29.67 -9.16 16.64
N PRO A 220 30.67 -10.03 16.57
CA PRO A 220 31.71 -10.14 17.62
C PRO A 220 32.35 -8.77 17.90
N LYS A 221 32.54 -8.43 19.17
CA LYS A 221 32.91 -7.11 19.70
C LYS A 221 34.26 -6.52 19.24
N ASN A 222 34.90 -7.03 18.19
CA ASN A 222 36.25 -6.62 17.78
C ASN A 222 36.35 -5.92 16.43
N SER A 223 35.25 -5.44 15.81
CA SER A 223 35.34 -4.60 14.64
C SER A 223 35.34 -3.12 15.04
N LYS A 224 36.36 -2.35 14.62
CA LYS A 224 36.33 -0.88 14.63
C LYS A 224 34.97 -0.43 14.05
N LYS A 225 34.28 0.52 14.68
CA LYS A 225 33.03 1.09 14.19
C LYS A 225 33.25 1.72 12.81
N ARG A 226 33.12 0.92 11.75
CA ARG A 226 33.08 1.41 10.38
C ARG A 226 31.67 1.89 10.10
N VAL A 227 31.53 3.06 9.48
CA VAL A 227 30.25 3.53 8.94
C VAL A 227 29.78 2.52 7.89
N PRO A 228 28.58 1.93 8.02
CA PRO A 228 28.11 0.95 7.05
C PRO A 228 27.90 1.60 5.69
N LYS A 229 28.31 0.89 4.64
CA LYS A 229 28.09 1.29 3.25
C LYS A 229 26.76 0.75 2.75
N PHE A 230 25.90 1.64 2.26
CA PHE A 230 24.59 1.30 1.74
C PHE A 230 24.62 1.04 0.23
N GLY A 231 23.82 0.05 -0.20
CA GLY A 231 23.39 -0.13 -1.57
C GLY A 231 21.92 0.31 -1.69
N LEU A 232 21.61 1.22 -2.58
CA LEU A 232 20.21 1.48 -2.97
C LEU A 232 19.93 0.62 -4.20
N VAL A 233 19.11 -0.43 -4.02
CA VAL A 233 18.77 -1.37 -5.10
C VAL A 233 17.38 -1.06 -5.63
N TYR A 234 17.27 -0.88 -6.95
CA TYR A 234 16.06 -0.41 -7.64
C TYR A 234 15.90 -1.03 -9.03
N ASN A 235 14.74 -0.87 -9.63
CA ASN A 235 14.52 -1.04 -11.08
C ASN A 235 14.17 0.31 -11.69
N LEU A 236 14.88 0.71 -12.77
CA LEU A 236 14.69 2.00 -13.41
C LEU A 236 13.63 1.94 -14.49
N ARG A 237 12.61 2.80 -14.38
CA ARG A 237 11.62 3.00 -15.41
C ARG A 237 12.19 3.84 -16.55
N ARG A 238 12.29 3.23 -17.73
CA ARG A 238 12.80 3.86 -18.96
C ARG A 238 11.70 4.22 -19.94
N ARG A 239 10.52 3.60 -19.78
CA ARG A 239 9.39 3.77 -20.70
C ARG A 239 8.15 4.19 -19.94
N ALA A 240 7.33 5.06 -20.55
CA ALA A 240 6.02 5.36 -20.02
C ALA A 240 5.12 4.12 -20.15
N SER A 241 4.42 3.77 -19.09
CA SER A 241 3.44 2.68 -19.11
C SER A 241 2.20 3.11 -19.90
N THR A 242 1.74 2.24 -20.80
CA THR A 242 0.47 2.36 -21.53
C THR A 242 -0.34 1.09 -21.29
N LEU A 243 -1.62 1.08 -21.68
CA LEU A 243 -2.49 -0.11 -21.55
C LEU A 243 -1.92 -1.35 -22.25
N ASP A 244 -1.14 -1.15 -23.33
CA ASP A 244 -0.52 -2.22 -24.11
C ASP A 244 0.94 -2.50 -23.70
N ARG A 245 1.54 -1.67 -22.82
CA ARG A 245 2.94 -1.77 -22.39
C ARG A 245 3.07 -1.32 -20.95
N ASP A 246 2.84 -2.23 -20.05
CA ASP A 246 2.88 -2.00 -18.59
C ASP A 246 4.06 -2.69 -17.88
N GLU A 247 5.04 -3.18 -18.65
CA GLU A 247 6.15 -3.97 -18.12
C GLU A 247 6.94 -3.25 -17.02
N GLU A 248 7.14 -1.94 -17.18
CA GLU A 248 7.89 -1.08 -16.24
C GLU A 248 6.95 -0.22 -15.33
N ALA A 249 5.66 -0.57 -15.25
CA ALA A 249 4.68 0.24 -14.50
C ALA A 249 5.01 0.38 -13.01
N GLU A 250 5.75 -0.57 -12.45
CA GLU A 250 6.15 -0.62 -11.05
C GLU A 250 7.55 -0.05 -10.80
N PHE A 251 8.33 0.21 -11.86
CA PHE A 251 9.71 0.67 -11.73
C PHE A 251 9.79 2.15 -11.36
N ASP A 252 10.86 2.52 -10.66
CA ASP A 252 11.08 3.86 -10.16
C ASP A 252 11.61 4.84 -11.21
N SER A 253 11.33 6.12 -11.02
CA SER A 253 11.93 7.18 -11.83
C SER A 253 13.37 7.46 -11.37
N GLU A 254 14.18 7.97 -12.27
CA GLU A 254 15.53 8.44 -11.94
C GLU A 254 15.51 9.52 -10.85
N THR A 255 14.50 10.38 -10.86
CA THR A 255 14.32 11.41 -9.82
C THR A 255 14.13 10.78 -8.44
N THR A 256 13.32 9.72 -8.31
CA THR A 256 13.11 9.00 -7.05
C THR A 256 14.40 8.37 -6.56
N VAL A 257 15.12 7.67 -7.45
CA VAL A 257 16.38 7.01 -7.11
C VAL A 257 17.43 8.02 -6.62
N ASN A 258 17.58 9.13 -7.34
CA ASN A 258 18.55 10.18 -6.97
C ASN A 258 18.21 10.85 -5.65
N ALA A 259 16.93 11.16 -5.41
CA ALA A 259 16.47 11.75 -4.16
C ALA A 259 16.76 10.84 -2.95
N LEU A 260 16.49 9.54 -3.08
CA LEU A 260 16.77 8.57 -2.02
C LEU A 260 18.27 8.39 -1.78
N ALA A 261 19.06 8.31 -2.84
CA ALA A 261 20.52 8.22 -2.72
C ALA A 261 21.11 9.46 -2.04
N GLN A 262 20.66 10.64 -2.43
CA GLN A 262 21.07 11.90 -1.79
C GLN A 262 20.74 11.91 -0.31
N ALA A 263 19.50 11.56 0.05
CA ALA A 263 19.06 11.57 1.45
C ALA A 263 19.83 10.56 2.32
N ILE A 264 20.16 9.35 1.79
CA ILE A 264 21.02 8.38 2.49
C ILE A 264 22.42 8.97 2.71
N SER A 265 22.96 9.65 1.72
CA SER A 265 24.27 10.31 1.80
C SER A 265 24.29 11.44 2.83
N GLU A 266 23.24 12.28 2.86
CA GLU A 266 23.06 13.37 3.83
C GLU A 266 22.88 12.85 5.25
N ALA A 267 22.30 11.66 5.42
CA ALA A 267 22.25 10.95 6.70
C ALA A 267 23.63 10.43 7.18
N GLY A 268 24.69 10.67 6.41
CA GLY A 268 26.06 10.32 6.77
C GLY A 268 26.50 8.91 6.37
N TYR A 269 25.75 8.23 5.50
CA TYR A 269 26.09 6.89 5.01
C TYR A 269 26.63 6.93 3.58
N PRO A 270 27.79 6.31 3.31
CA PRO A 270 28.21 6.07 1.93
C PRO A 270 27.17 5.22 1.20
N VAL A 271 26.67 5.68 0.06
CA VAL A 271 25.67 4.97 -0.73
C VAL A 271 26.15 4.70 -2.14
N THR A 272 25.79 3.54 -2.67
CA THR A 272 25.99 3.17 -4.09
C THR A 272 24.62 2.79 -4.64
N THR A 273 24.21 3.40 -5.75
CA THR A 273 23.01 3.04 -6.49
C THR A 273 23.28 1.81 -7.35
N LEU A 274 22.42 0.81 -7.28
CA LEU A 274 22.58 -0.48 -7.92
C LEU A 274 21.29 -0.88 -8.60
N GLU A 275 21.27 -0.99 -9.91
CA GLU A 275 20.11 -1.49 -10.62
C GLU A 275 19.99 -3.01 -10.45
N ALA A 276 18.78 -3.50 -10.19
CA ALA A 276 18.50 -4.92 -10.07
C ALA A 276 18.54 -5.60 -11.45
N THR A 277 19.74 -5.93 -11.89
CA THR A 277 20.04 -6.68 -13.12
C THR A 277 20.66 -8.03 -12.78
N PRO A 278 20.86 -8.95 -13.76
CA PRO A 278 21.56 -10.20 -13.51
C PRO A 278 22.97 -10.04 -12.92
N GLU A 279 23.62 -8.91 -13.14
CA GLU A 279 24.95 -8.58 -12.65
C GLU A 279 24.95 -8.05 -11.21
N LEU A 280 23.79 -7.85 -10.59
CA LEU A 280 23.68 -7.27 -9.25
C LEU A 280 24.57 -7.99 -8.22
N ALA A 281 24.60 -9.32 -8.26
CA ALA A 281 25.41 -10.12 -7.32
C ALA A 281 26.89 -9.72 -7.33
N GLY A 282 27.45 -9.44 -8.51
CA GLY A 282 28.86 -9.01 -8.67
C GLY A 282 29.11 -7.58 -8.18
N ASN A 283 28.07 -6.76 -8.10
CA ASN A 283 28.15 -5.35 -7.72
C ASN A 283 27.91 -5.08 -6.24
N LEU A 284 27.50 -6.10 -5.47
CA LEU A 284 27.22 -5.99 -4.02
C LEU A 284 28.47 -6.04 -3.14
N GLY A 285 29.66 -6.20 -3.73
CA GLY A 285 30.92 -6.26 -2.99
C GLY A 285 31.15 -5.02 -2.11
N GLY A 286 31.33 -5.24 -0.80
CA GLY A 286 31.56 -4.18 0.17
C GLY A 286 30.34 -3.36 0.57
N ILE A 287 29.13 -3.76 0.18
CA ILE A 287 27.87 -3.25 0.71
C ILE A 287 27.57 -3.97 2.02
N ASP A 288 27.22 -3.22 3.04
CA ASP A 288 26.91 -3.74 4.38
C ASP A 288 25.40 -3.90 4.59
N ILE A 289 24.59 -3.04 3.94
CA ILE A 289 23.13 -3.06 4.00
C ILE A 289 22.54 -2.54 2.69
N VAL A 290 21.44 -3.10 2.27
CA VAL A 290 20.71 -2.67 1.06
C VAL A 290 19.41 -1.99 1.45
N PHE A 291 19.18 -0.79 0.92
CA PHE A 291 17.85 -0.17 0.85
C PHE A 291 17.18 -0.69 -0.43
N ASN A 292 16.28 -1.66 -0.26
CA ASN A 292 15.67 -2.35 -1.40
C ASN A 292 14.33 -1.71 -1.78
N ILE A 293 14.25 -1.22 -3.01
CA ILE A 293 13.01 -0.75 -3.66
C ILE A 293 12.79 -1.47 -4.99
N ALA A 294 13.51 -2.56 -5.24
CA ALA A 294 13.42 -3.26 -6.51
C ALA A 294 12.19 -4.18 -6.56
N GLU A 295 11.51 -4.15 -7.70
CA GLU A 295 10.35 -4.99 -8.05
C GLU A 295 10.76 -6.34 -8.69
N GLY A 296 12.07 -6.49 -8.97
CA GLY A 296 12.62 -7.66 -9.67
C GLY A 296 12.43 -7.62 -11.18
N LEU A 297 12.96 -8.60 -11.88
CA LEU A 297 13.02 -8.58 -13.35
C LEU A 297 11.90 -9.38 -14.01
N LYS A 298 11.86 -10.69 -13.78
CA LYS A 298 10.98 -11.62 -14.49
C LYS A 298 10.55 -12.77 -13.59
N GLY A 299 9.38 -13.31 -13.90
CA GLY A 299 8.88 -14.53 -13.31
C GLY A 299 7.93 -14.31 -12.15
N ARG A 300 7.32 -15.42 -11.76
CA ARG A 300 6.21 -15.48 -10.80
C ARG A 300 6.55 -14.90 -9.41
N TYR A 301 7.81 -14.93 -9.04
CA TYR A 301 8.28 -14.51 -7.71
C TYR A 301 9.35 -13.42 -7.83
N ARG A 302 9.21 -12.51 -8.83
CA ARG A 302 10.24 -11.52 -9.13
C ARG A 302 10.58 -10.60 -7.95
N GLU A 303 9.59 -10.16 -7.18
CA GLU A 303 9.79 -9.30 -6.01
C GLU A 303 10.67 -9.94 -4.93
N SER A 304 10.72 -11.28 -4.88
CA SER A 304 11.55 -12.00 -3.93
C SER A 304 12.99 -12.23 -4.41
N GLN A 305 13.32 -11.93 -5.67
CA GLN A 305 14.65 -12.23 -6.24
C GLN A 305 15.77 -11.48 -5.56
N VAL A 306 15.60 -10.16 -5.37
CA VAL A 306 16.63 -9.33 -4.70
C VAL A 306 16.75 -9.72 -3.23
N PRO A 307 15.67 -9.82 -2.42
CA PRO A 307 15.77 -10.31 -1.06
C PRO A 307 16.43 -11.68 -0.94
N ALA A 308 16.07 -12.67 -1.79
CA ALA A 308 16.69 -14.00 -1.74
C ALA A 308 18.18 -13.97 -2.06
N LEU A 309 18.60 -13.13 -3.01
CA LEU A 309 20.01 -12.91 -3.30
C LEU A 309 20.75 -12.30 -2.11
N LEU A 310 20.14 -11.31 -1.46
CA LEU A 310 20.74 -10.65 -0.29
C LEU A 310 20.82 -11.59 0.91
N GLU A 311 19.79 -12.42 1.14
CA GLU A 311 19.80 -13.49 2.15
C GLU A 311 20.93 -14.50 1.88
N LEU A 312 21.10 -14.93 0.62
CA LEU A 312 22.18 -15.84 0.23
C LEU A 312 23.59 -15.25 0.47
N LEU A 313 23.73 -13.95 0.29
CA LEU A 313 24.99 -13.22 0.46
C LEU A 313 25.21 -12.71 1.90
N ASP A 314 24.30 -13.01 2.83
CA ASP A 314 24.30 -12.50 4.22
C ASP A 314 24.40 -10.97 4.31
N ILE A 315 23.70 -10.28 3.38
CA ILE A 315 23.62 -8.83 3.34
C ILE A 315 22.26 -8.40 3.89
N GLU A 316 22.28 -7.55 4.90
CA GLU A 316 21.07 -6.98 5.47
C GLU A 316 20.35 -6.05 4.50
N PHE A 317 19.03 -6.03 4.58
CA PHE A 317 18.23 -5.18 3.69
C PHE A 317 16.94 -4.69 4.36
N THR A 318 16.38 -3.63 3.79
CA THR A 318 15.08 -3.08 4.20
C THR A 318 13.94 -3.82 3.52
N GLY A 319 12.80 -3.90 4.20
CA GLY A 319 11.59 -4.54 3.68
C GLY A 319 11.44 -6.00 4.09
N SER A 320 10.55 -6.70 3.41
CA SER A 320 10.21 -8.10 3.72
C SER A 320 11.22 -9.09 3.14
N GLU A 321 11.37 -10.21 3.82
CA GLU A 321 12.14 -11.36 3.36
C GLU A 321 11.56 -11.96 2.08
N ALA A 322 12.35 -12.78 1.38
CA ALA A 322 11.96 -13.40 0.12
C ALA A 322 10.66 -14.23 0.22
N GLY A 323 10.48 -14.96 1.31
CA GLY A 323 9.32 -15.81 1.53
C GLY A 323 7.99 -15.05 1.55
N PRO A 324 7.81 -14.06 2.44
CA PRO A 324 6.61 -13.21 2.45
C PRO A 324 6.31 -12.54 1.11
N LEU A 325 7.33 -12.00 0.42
CA LEU A 325 7.15 -11.38 -0.89
C LEU A 325 6.65 -12.38 -1.93
N ALA A 326 7.28 -13.56 -2.01
CA ALA A 326 6.86 -14.62 -2.92
C ALA A 326 5.40 -15.04 -2.69
N VAL A 327 4.99 -15.15 -1.42
CA VAL A 327 3.61 -15.50 -1.04
C VAL A 327 2.64 -14.38 -1.43
N CYS A 328 2.94 -13.14 -1.10
CA CYS A 328 2.03 -12.01 -1.34
C CYS A 328 1.88 -11.72 -2.83
N HIS A 329 2.93 -11.88 -3.61
CA HIS A 329 2.91 -11.67 -5.05
C HIS A 329 2.07 -12.73 -5.79
N ASP A 330 2.07 -13.98 -5.32
CA ASP A 330 1.26 -15.06 -5.85
C ASP A 330 -0.16 -15.04 -5.29
N LYS A 331 -1.10 -14.50 -6.04
CA LYS A 331 -2.51 -14.36 -5.63
C LYS A 331 -3.18 -15.70 -5.26
N GLY A 332 -2.80 -16.78 -5.94
CA GLY A 332 -3.34 -18.11 -5.67
C GLY A 332 -2.82 -18.69 -4.35
N LEU A 333 -1.53 -18.52 -4.08
CA LEU A 333 -0.90 -18.96 -2.85
C LEU A 333 -1.37 -18.14 -1.66
N ALA A 334 -1.33 -16.80 -1.79
CA ALA A 334 -1.81 -15.88 -0.76
C ALA A 334 -3.27 -16.18 -0.34
N LYS A 335 -4.17 -16.38 -1.33
CA LYS A 335 -5.57 -16.72 -1.06
C LYS A 335 -5.75 -18.06 -0.33
N ARG A 336 -4.93 -19.09 -0.65
CA ARG A 336 -4.97 -20.37 0.06
C ARG A 336 -4.59 -20.20 1.51
N LEU A 337 -3.50 -19.49 1.79
CA LEU A 337 -3.03 -19.24 3.15
C LEU A 337 -4.02 -18.40 3.96
N VAL A 338 -4.56 -17.32 3.35
CA VAL A 338 -5.58 -16.48 3.96
C VAL A 338 -6.83 -17.30 4.32
N ARG A 339 -7.29 -18.16 3.41
CA ARG A 339 -8.43 -19.05 3.64
C ARG A 339 -8.14 -20.07 4.75
N GLN A 340 -6.95 -20.66 4.75
CA GLN A 340 -6.53 -21.60 5.79
C GLN A 340 -6.44 -20.94 7.17
N ALA A 341 -6.08 -19.67 7.21
CA ALA A 341 -6.07 -18.87 8.44
C ALA A 341 -7.48 -18.42 8.91
N GLY A 342 -8.54 -18.89 8.24
CA GLY A 342 -9.93 -18.59 8.60
C GLY A 342 -10.46 -17.28 8.05
N PHE A 343 -9.73 -16.57 7.18
CA PHE A 343 -10.19 -15.34 6.57
C PHE A 343 -11.01 -15.60 5.31
N LEU A 344 -12.01 -14.75 5.09
CA LEU A 344 -12.80 -14.79 3.87
C LEU A 344 -11.98 -14.28 2.68
N THR A 345 -12.04 -15.02 1.59
CA THR A 345 -11.51 -14.62 0.28
C THR A 345 -12.46 -15.13 -0.80
N PRO A 346 -12.68 -14.36 -1.88
CA PRO A 346 -13.52 -14.81 -2.99
C PRO A 346 -13.10 -16.19 -3.49
N ASP A 347 -14.04 -16.97 -3.95
CA ASP A 347 -13.73 -18.25 -4.60
C ASP A 347 -12.84 -18.02 -5.81
N PHE A 348 -11.91 -18.92 -6.01
CA PHE A 348 -10.94 -18.80 -7.08
C PHE A 348 -10.47 -20.16 -7.59
N GLN A 349 -9.95 -20.15 -8.79
CA GLN A 349 -9.22 -21.23 -9.38
C GLN A 349 -7.96 -20.67 -10.07
N VAL A 350 -6.83 -21.34 -9.86
CA VAL A 350 -5.59 -21.03 -10.59
C VAL A 350 -5.50 -22.05 -11.74
N VAL A 351 -5.41 -21.53 -12.95
CA VAL A 351 -5.35 -22.34 -14.18
C VAL A 351 -4.16 -21.92 -15.02
N GLN A 352 -3.60 -22.85 -15.77
CA GLN A 352 -2.55 -22.61 -16.78
C GLN A 352 -3.11 -22.70 -18.20
N SER A 353 -4.30 -23.24 -18.34
CA SER A 353 -5.03 -23.40 -19.59
C SER A 353 -6.48 -23.76 -19.29
N CYS A 354 -7.33 -23.85 -20.30
CA CYS A 354 -8.71 -24.34 -20.14
C CYS A 354 -8.81 -25.79 -19.65
N LYS A 355 -7.74 -26.56 -19.74
CA LYS A 355 -7.72 -27.94 -19.19
C LYS A 355 -7.78 -27.88 -17.66
N GLY A 356 -8.86 -28.38 -17.10
CA GLY A 356 -9.11 -28.35 -15.66
C GLY A 356 -9.86 -27.09 -15.19
N LEU A 357 -10.19 -26.14 -16.06
CA LEU A 357 -11.09 -25.03 -15.73
C LEU A 357 -12.50 -25.58 -15.46
N ASN A 358 -13.05 -25.27 -14.30
CA ASN A 358 -14.45 -25.54 -13.96
C ASN A 358 -15.23 -24.23 -13.93
N ALA A 359 -15.61 -23.75 -15.13
CA ALA A 359 -16.29 -22.48 -15.30
C ALA A 359 -17.67 -22.43 -14.61
N GLU A 360 -18.38 -23.55 -14.55
CA GLU A 360 -19.73 -23.64 -13.93
C GLU A 360 -19.70 -23.54 -12.41
N LYS A 361 -18.53 -23.67 -11.78
CA LYS A 361 -18.38 -23.62 -10.31
C LYS A 361 -18.56 -22.21 -9.74
N PHE A 362 -18.37 -21.18 -10.55
CA PHE A 362 -18.33 -19.81 -10.09
C PHE A 362 -19.70 -19.12 -10.07
N ARG A 363 -19.86 -18.19 -9.15
CA ARG A 363 -20.91 -17.16 -9.25
C ARG A 363 -20.39 -16.03 -10.11
N TYR A 364 -21.09 -15.74 -11.18
CA TYR A 364 -20.71 -14.66 -12.09
C TYR A 364 -21.29 -13.32 -11.63
N PRO A 365 -20.60 -12.18 -11.96
CA PRO A 365 -19.39 -12.10 -12.77
C PRO A 365 -18.12 -12.56 -12.03
N VAL A 366 -17.11 -12.98 -12.80
CA VAL A 366 -15.79 -13.30 -12.28
C VAL A 366 -14.72 -12.48 -12.98
N ILE A 367 -13.57 -12.30 -12.33
CA ILE A 367 -12.43 -11.61 -12.91
C ILE A 367 -11.29 -12.62 -13.19
N VAL A 368 -10.78 -12.59 -14.42
CA VAL A 368 -9.55 -13.29 -14.80
C VAL A 368 -8.38 -12.33 -14.71
N LYS A 369 -7.33 -12.74 -14.03
CA LYS A 369 -6.14 -11.90 -13.84
C LYS A 369 -4.87 -12.72 -13.75
N PRO A 370 -3.72 -12.17 -14.14
CA PRO A 370 -2.43 -12.81 -13.91
C PRO A 370 -2.24 -13.17 -12.44
N VAL A 371 -1.69 -14.35 -12.19
CA VAL A 371 -1.55 -14.86 -10.82
C VAL A 371 -0.47 -14.11 -10.03
N ALA A 372 0.56 -13.62 -10.73
CA ALA A 372 1.75 -13.03 -10.14
C ALA A 372 2.16 -11.74 -10.86
N GLU A 373 1.24 -10.76 -10.90
CA GLU A 373 1.49 -9.40 -11.37
C GLU A 373 0.89 -8.40 -10.40
N GLY A 374 1.56 -7.27 -10.20
CA GLY A 374 1.10 -6.14 -9.39
C GLY A 374 0.51 -5.01 -10.25
N SER A 375 0.19 -3.86 -9.64
CA SER A 375 -0.23 -2.61 -10.28
C SER A 375 -1.26 -2.76 -11.41
N SER A 376 -2.14 -3.76 -11.29
CA SER A 376 -3.16 -4.10 -12.29
C SER A 376 -2.62 -4.51 -13.68
N LYS A 377 -1.34 -4.89 -13.77
CA LYS A 377 -0.74 -5.39 -15.02
C LYS A 377 -1.54 -6.56 -15.57
N GLY A 378 -1.82 -6.52 -16.86
CA GLY A 378 -2.59 -7.54 -17.57
C GLY A 378 -4.08 -7.62 -17.19
N ILE A 379 -4.62 -6.65 -16.46
CA ILE A 379 -6.04 -6.54 -16.14
C ILE A 379 -6.66 -5.47 -17.03
N LEU A 380 -7.57 -5.87 -17.88
CA LEU A 380 -8.30 -5.02 -18.82
C LEU A 380 -9.81 -5.06 -18.49
N PRO A 381 -10.62 -4.13 -19.00
CA PRO A 381 -12.09 -4.19 -18.84
C PRO A 381 -12.68 -5.55 -19.22
N ARG A 382 -12.17 -6.19 -20.28
CA ARG A 382 -12.56 -7.55 -20.72
C ARG A 382 -12.13 -8.67 -19.76
N SER A 383 -11.33 -8.37 -18.73
CA SER A 383 -10.94 -9.37 -17.72
C SER A 383 -12.09 -9.74 -16.79
N VAL A 384 -13.16 -8.94 -16.75
CA VAL A 384 -14.41 -9.27 -16.05
C VAL A 384 -15.35 -9.95 -17.03
N VAL A 385 -15.78 -11.16 -16.70
CA VAL A 385 -16.64 -12.00 -17.54
C VAL A 385 -17.89 -12.39 -16.77
N SER A 386 -19.02 -12.40 -17.46
CA SER A 386 -20.35 -12.59 -16.88
C SER A 386 -20.93 -13.98 -17.13
N THR A 387 -20.26 -14.79 -17.94
CA THR A 387 -20.74 -16.14 -18.30
C THR A 387 -19.61 -17.16 -18.33
N PRO A 388 -19.91 -18.47 -18.14
CA PRO A 388 -18.94 -19.55 -18.28
C PRO A 388 -18.29 -19.60 -19.68
N GLN A 389 -19.02 -19.24 -20.70
CA GLN A 389 -18.54 -19.22 -22.08
C GLN A 389 -17.48 -18.13 -22.28
N GLU A 390 -17.75 -16.91 -21.80
CA GLU A 390 -16.79 -15.80 -21.80
C GLU A 390 -15.53 -16.14 -20.99
N LEU A 391 -15.69 -16.77 -19.82
CA LEU A 391 -14.55 -17.22 -19.01
C LEU A 391 -13.67 -18.19 -19.77
N THR A 392 -14.28 -19.18 -20.44
CA THR A 392 -13.55 -20.18 -21.20
C THR A 392 -12.85 -19.55 -22.42
N ALA A 393 -13.49 -18.61 -23.10
CA ALA A 393 -12.90 -17.89 -24.22
C ALA A 393 -11.68 -17.07 -23.79
N LEU A 394 -11.81 -16.30 -22.71
CA LEU A 394 -10.74 -15.44 -22.21
C LEU A 394 -9.53 -16.24 -21.68
N VAL A 395 -9.74 -17.41 -21.07
CA VAL A 395 -8.64 -18.29 -20.61
C VAL A 395 -7.92 -18.98 -21.78
N LYS A 396 -8.52 -19.03 -23.00
CA LYS A 396 -7.87 -19.54 -24.21
C LYS A 396 -6.93 -18.54 -24.87
N GLU A 397 -7.25 -17.24 -24.78
CA GLU A 397 -6.36 -16.17 -25.23
C GLU A 397 -5.05 -16.15 -24.44
#